data_61a2a279e1973ed81cf5ad47690fc183
#
_entry.id   61a2a279e1973ed81cf5ad47690fc183
#
_cell.length_a   1.000
_cell.length_b   1.000
_cell.length_c   1.000
_cell.angle_alpha   90.00
_cell.angle_beta   90.00
_cell.angle_gamma   90.00
#
_symmetry.space_group_name_H-M   'P 1'
#
loop_
_entity.id
_entity.type
_entity.pdbx_description
1 polymer ?
#
loop_
_entity_poly.entity_id
_entity_poly.type
_entity_poly.pdbx_seq_one_letter_code
_entity_poly.pdbx_strand_id
1 'polypeptide(L)'
;LKTLNETNQVYIIDIRAAADFTLGHIKNAHNVLLKDILTHIAGVDLTNYTKVAVVCYTGQTAGYATSLLRLMGYQKAFALKWGMSSWNAVFATSWNNAIAAGNAYSTQFVATPTEKAVAGKLPVLSTGFTSGQDILEARVAELLTAGFDPAKVTSAAVFAGLSNYYIVNYWPAAQYTDPGHIPGAIQYTPKESVKLAVDLKTLPTDKPIAVYCYTGQTSAALVAYLRLLGYDAKSVLFGTNGMIYDIMVGKSMTTFKEAEIMGYEYE
;
A
#
# COMPACT_ATOMS: atom_id res chain seq x y z
N LEU A 1 -15.07 -6.95 -8.92
CA LEU A 1 -14.13 -7.75 -9.70
C LEU A 1 -14.81 -8.97 -10.32
N LYS A 2 -15.53 -9.78 -9.53
CA LYS A 2 -16.19 -11.02 -9.99
C LYS A 2 -17.00 -10.79 -11.29
N THR A 3 -17.94 -9.85 -11.29
CA THR A 3 -18.77 -9.53 -12.46
C THR A 3 -17.96 -9.17 -13.71
N LEU A 4 -16.89 -8.37 -13.56
CA LEU A 4 -16.02 -8.02 -14.68
C LEU A 4 -15.24 -9.23 -15.21
N ASN A 5 -14.88 -10.16 -14.33
CA ASN A 5 -14.19 -11.38 -14.71
C ASN A 5 -15.12 -12.34 -15.48
N GLU A 6 -16.35 -12.51 -15.01
CA GLU A 6 -17.37 -13.34 -15.69
C GLU A 6 -17.72 -12.82 -17.10
N THR A 7 -17.53 -11.53 -17.35
CA THR A 7 -17.77 -10.89 -18.66
C THR A 7 -16.47 -10.64 -19.46
N ASN A 8 -15.34 -11.17 -19.02
CA ASN A 8 -14.01 -10.97 -19.63
C ASN A 8 -13.62 -9.48 -19.82
N GLN A 9 -14.06 -8.62 -18.88
CA GLN A 9 -13.78 -7.17 -18.93
C GLN A 9 -12.63 -6.74 -18.02
N VAL A 10 -12.00 -7.67 -17.31
CA VAL A 10 -10.85 -7.40 -16.43
C VAL A 10 -9.70 -8.36 -16.75
N TYR A 11 -8.50 -7.81 -16.84
CA TYR A 11 -7.26 -8.58 -16.88
C TYR A 11 -6.73 -8.74 -15.46
N ILE A 12 -6.54 -9.96 -14.97
CA ILE A 12 -6.15 -10.21 -13.58
C ILE A 12 -4.70 -10.67 -13.52
N ILE A 13 -3.89 -9.96 -12.76
CA ILE A 13 -2.48 -10.28 -12.49
C ILE A 13 -2.35 -10.64 -11.01
N ASP A 14 -2.06 -11.90 -10.71
CA ASP A 14 -1.76 -12.37 -9.36
C ASP A 14 -0.26 -12.39 -9.15
N ILE A 15 0.21 -11.51 -8.25
CA ILE A 15 1.64 -11.30 -7.96
C ILE A 15 2.16 -12.14 -6.80
N ARG A 16 1.38 -13.12 -6.32
CA ARG A 16 1.83 -14.07 -5.30
C ARG A 16 2.87 -15.04 -5.88
N ALA A 17 3.59 -15.72 -4.99
CA ALA A 17 4.49 -16.80 -5.42
C ALA A 17 3.72 -17.90 -6.20
N ALA A 18 4.39 -18.58 -7.14
CA ALA A 18 3.75 -19.60 -7.95
C ALA A 18 3.15 -20.74 -7.11
N ALA A 19 3.78 -21.11 -6.01
CA ALA A 19 3.25 -22.11 -5.09
C ALA A 19 1.93 -21.66 -4.46
N ASP A 20 1.81 -20.39 -4.07
CA ASP A 20 0.57 -19.82 -3.50
C ASP A 20 -0.55 -19.71 -4.54
N PHE A 21 -0.18 -19.37 -5.77
CA PHE A 21 -1.10 -19.34 -6.91
C PHE A 21 -1.68 -20.75 -7.20
N THR A 22 -0.83 -21.77 -7.17
CA THR A 22 -1.24 -23.17 -7.38
C THR A 22 -2.16 -23.69 -6.28
N LEU A 23 -2.06 -23.19 -5.05
CA LEU A 23 -2.98 -23.56 -3.96
C LEU A 23 -4.38 -22.97 -4.13
N GLY A 24 -4.53 -21.98 -4.99
CA GLY A 24 -5.82 -21.42 -5.37
C GLY A 24 -5.70 -19.97 -5.81
N HIS A 25 -6.39 -19.62 -6.90
CA HIS A 25 -6.37 -18.29 -7.51
C HIS A 25 -7.72 -17.92 -8.10
N ILE A 26 -7.89 -16.67 -8.46
CA ILE A 26 -9.08 -16.20 -9.16
C ILE A 26 -9.06 -16.75 -10.59
N LYS A 27 -10.15 -17.34 -11.05
CA LYS A 27 -10.31 -17.80 -12.43
C LYS A 27 -9.83 -16.76 -13.44
N ASN A 28 -9.14 -17.20 -14.49
CA ASN A 28 -8.52 -16.36 -15.52
C ASN A 28 -7.39 -15.43 -15.00
N ALA A 29 -6.90 -15.59 -13.77
CA ALA A 29 -5.75 -14.83 -13.32
C ALA A 29 -4.44 -15.35 -13.92
N HIS A 30 -3.53 -14.43 -14.22
CA HIS A 30 -2.18 -14.73 -14.67
C HIS A 30 -1.22 -14.58 -13.51
N ASN A 31 -0.46 -15.63 -13.20
CA ASN A 31 0.58 -15.54 -12.17
C ASN A 31 1.83 -14.87 -12.74
N VAL A 32 2.16 -13.71 -12.19
CA VAL A 32 3.29 -12.88 -12.63
C VAL A 32 4.01 -12.35 -11.41
N LEU A 33 5.29 -12.66 -11.24
CA LEU A 33 6.07 -12.12 -10.14
C LEU A 33 6.14 -10.58 -10.21
N LEU A 34 6.16 -9.93 -9.06
CA LEU A 34 6.16 -8.46 -8.98
C LEU A 34 7.26 -7.82 -9.86
N LYS A 35 8.46 -8.38 -9.88
CA LYS A 35 9.59 -7.89 -10.69
C LYS A 35 9.35 -7.95 -12.20
N ASP A 36 8.49 -8.84 -12.66
CA ASP A 36 8.24 -9.11 -14.07
C ASP A 36 6.96 -8.41 -14.59
N ILE A 37 6.22 -7.73 -13.71
CA ILE A 37 4.88 -7.20 -14.02
C ILE A 37 4.88 -6.19 -15.17
N LEU A 38 5.90 -5.33 -15.29
CA LEU A 38 6.01 -4.36 -16.39
C LEU A 38 6.23 -5.04 -17.73
N THR A 39 7.17 -5.98 -17.79
CA THR A 39 7.47 -6.74 -19.02
C THR A 39 6.25 -7.54 -19.45
N HIS A 40 5.56 -8.15 -18.49
CA HIS A 40 4.34 -8.90 -18.76
C HIS A 40 3.24 -8.01 -19.34
N ILE A 41 2.89 -6.92 -18.65
CA ILE A 41 1.76 -6.06 -19.04
C ILE A 41 2.02 -5.32 -20.36
N ALA A 42 3.28 -5.03 -20.69
CA ALA A 42 3.67 -4.41 -21.96
C ALA A 42 3.38 -5.31 -23.18
N GLY A 43 3.37 -6.63 -22.99
CA GLY A 43 3.03 -7.62 -24.04
C GLY A 43 1.53 -7.94 -24.14
N VAL A 44 0.67 -7.34 -23.31
CA VAL A 44 -0.77 -7.65 -23.28
C VAL A 44 -1.58 -6.60 -24.04
N ASP A 45 -2.44 -7.03 -24.95
CA ASP A 45 -3.45 -6.12 -25.52
C ASP A 45 -4.56 -5.86 -24.49
N LEU A 46 -4.53 -4.67 -23.91
CA LEU A 46 -5.50 -4.22 -22.90
C LEU A 46 -6.71 -3.50 -23.49
N THR A 47 -6.89 -3.49 -24.81
CA THR A 47 -7.95 -2.72 -25.49
C THR A 47 -9.33 -3.14 -25.01
N ASN A 48 -9.57 -4.43 -24.92
CA ASN A 48 -10.85 -5.03 -24.55
C ASN A 48 -11.12 -5.09 -23.04
N TYR A 49 -10.14 -4.74 -22.20
CA TYR A 49 -10.30 -4.73 -20.77
C TYR A 49 -10.60 -3.33 -20.24
N THR A 50 -11.60 -3.23 -19.39
CA THR A 50 -11.94 -1.97 -18.69
C THR A 50 -11.02 -1.72 -17.51
N LYS A 51 -10.49 -2.79 -16.91
CA LYS A 51 -9.58 -2.76 -15.76
C LYS A 51 -8.49 -3.82 -15.85
N VAL A 52 -7.38 -3.53 -15.18
CA VAL A 52 -6.34 -4.51 -14.83
C VAL A 52 -6.36 -4.65 -13.30
N ALA A 53 -6.66 -5.82 -12.78
CA ALA A 53 -6.70 -6.07 -11.35
C ALA A 53 -5.39 -6.72 -10.90
N VAL A 54 -4.66 -6.06 -10.02
CA VAL A 54 -3.48 -6.63 -9.37
C VAL A 54 -3.90 -7.27 -8.05
N VAL A 55 -3.52 -8.52 -7.84
CA VAL A 55 -3.93 -9.35 -6.70
C VAL A 55 -2.71 -9.83 -5.93
N CYS A 56 -2.76 -9.73 -4.59
CA CYS A 56 -1.85 -10.39 -3.66
C CYS A 56 -2.66 -10.95 -2.49
N TYR A 57 -2.05 -11.43 -1.42
CA TYR A 57 -2.81 -11.96 -0.27
C TYR A 57 -3.65 -10.91 0.46
N THR A 58 -3.08 -9.73 0.74
CA THR A 58 -3.64 -8.74 1.68
C THR A 58 -4.03 -7.41 1.04
N GLY A 59 -3.78 -7.24 -0.25
CA GLY A 59 -3.98 -6.00 -0.98
C GLY A 59 -2.85 -4.96 -0.82
N GLN A 60 -1.89 -5.18 0.08
CA GLN A 60 -0.82 -4.21 0.37
C GLN A 60 0.24 -4.19 -0.72
N THR A 61 0.86 -5.34 -1.04
CA THR A 61 1.81 -5.45 -2.16
C THR A 61 1.15 -5.07 -3.50
N ALA A 62 -0.13 -5.45 -3.69
CA ALA A 62 -0.89 -5.06 -4.87
C ALA A 62 -1.09 -3.53 -4.95
N GLY A 63 -1.32 -2.86 -3.80
CA GLY A 63 -1.39 -1.39 -3.74
C GLY A 63 -0.08 -0.72 -4.15
N TYR A 64 1.06 -1.25 -3.68
CA TYR A 64 2.40 -0.82 -4.07
C TYR A 64 2.62 -0.98 -5.58
N ALA A 65 2.39 -2.19 -6.12
CA ALA A 65 2.54 -2.48 -7.54
C ALA A 65 1.65 -1.62 -8.43
N THR A 66 0.38 -1.47 -8.05
CA THR A 66 -0.60 -0.66 -8.79
C THR A 66 -0.18 0.81 -8.86
N SER A 67 0.39 1.36 -7.79
CA SER A 67 0.91 2.73 -7.79
C SER A 67 2.03 2.89 -8.82
N LEU A 68 2.99 1.97 -8.86
CA LEU A 68 4.09 1.99 -9.85
C LEU A 68 3.57 1.84 -11.28
N LEU A 69 2.64 0.90 -11.52
CA LEU A 69 2.02 0.73 -12.85
C LEU A 69 1.32 2.00 -13.32
N ARG A 70 0.58 2.68 -12.45
CA ARG A 70 -0.12 3.94 -12.80
C ARG A 70 0.85 5.07 -13.11
N LEU A 71 1.97 5.15 -12.41
CA LEU A 71 3.04 6.11 -12.70
C LEU A 71 3.68 5.85 -14.08
N MET A 72 3.71 4.58 -14.52
CA MET A 72 4.13 4.16 -15.86
C MET A 72 3.04 4.33 -16.94
N GLY A 73 1.89 4.92 -16.60
CA GLY A 73 0.81 5.20 -17.57
C GLY A 73 -0.30 4.15 -17.64
N TYR A 74 -0.22 3.03 -16.92
CA TYR A 74 -1.27 2.00 -16.88
C TYR A 74 -2.46 2.42 -16.01
N GLN A 75 -3.22 3.42 -16.44
CA GLN A 75 -4.31 4.02 -15.65
C GLN A 75 -5.47 3.06 -15.34
N LYS A 76 -5.62 1.99 -16.12
CA LYS A 76 -6.60 0.91 -15.87
C LYS A 76 -6.20 -0.03 -14.72
N ALA A 77 -5.00 0.11 -14.12
CA ALA A 77 -4.53 -0.74 -13.03
C ALA A 77 -5.19 -0.39 -11.69
N PHE A 78 -5.68 -1.41 -10.98
CA PHE A 78 -6.31 -1.32 -9.66
C PHE A 78 -5.87 -2.50 -8.78
N ALA A 79 -5.65 -2.26 -7.50
CA ALA A 79 -5.42 -3.32 -6.53
C ALA A 79 -6.77 -3.93 -6.08
N LEU A 80 -6.83 -5.25 -5.92
CA LEU A 80 -7.95 -5.89 -5.25
C LEU A 80 -7.91 -5.52 -3.76
N LYS A 81 -8.95 -4.83 -3.28
CA LYS A 81 -9.09 -4.46 -1.86
C LYS A 81 -9.03 -5.72 -1.00
N TRP A 82 -8.20 -5.71 0.03
CA TRP A 82 -7.92 -6.84 0.91
C TRP A 82 -7.24 -8.05 0.26
N GLY A 83 -6.96 -8.01 -1.05
CA GLY A 83 -6.36 -9.10 -1.81
C GLY A 83 -7.22 -10.38 -1.83
N MET A 84 -6.57 -11.53 -1.94
CA MET A 84 -7.24 -12.83 -1.89
C MET A 84 -8.00 -13.06 -0.58
N SER A 85 -7.61 -12.40 0.49
CA SER A 85 -8.31 -12.50 1.79
C SER A 85 -9.77 -12.08 1.73
N SER A 86 -10.14 -11.18 0.79
CA SER A 86 -11.55 -10.84 0.56
C SER A 86 -12.24 -11.77 -0.46
N TRP A 87 -11.48 -12.52 -1.22
CA TRP A 87 -12.04 -13.41 -2.24
C TRP A 87 -12.67 -14.65 -1.60
N ASN A 88 -11.91 -15.33 -0.72
CA ASN A 88 -12.37 -16.50 0.00
C ASN A 88 -11.68 -16.61 1.37
N ALA A 89 -12.38 -17.17 2.35
CA ALA A 89 -11.93 -17.30 3.74
C ALA A 89 -10.63 -18.10 3.89
N VAL A 90 -10.36 -19.07 3.01
CA VAL A 90 -9.13 -19.87 3.02
C VAL A 90 -7.86 -19.03 2.87
N PHE A 91 -7.96 -17.83 2.29
CA PHE A 91 -6.85 -16.89 2.10
C PHE A 91 -6.80 -15.78 3.15
N ALA A 92 -7.73 -15.76 4.14
CA ALA A 92 -7.87 -14.64 5.07
C ALA A 92 -6.93 -14.70 6.29
N THR A 93 -6.13 -15.74 6.45
CA THR A 93 -5.30 -15.99 7.64
C THR A 93 -4.46 -14.77 8.05
N SER A 94 -3.80 -14.09 7.10
CA SER A 94 -2.95 -12.94 7.41
C SER A 94 -3.74 -11.77 8.00
N TRP A 95 -4.93 -11.48 7.47
CA TRP A 95 -5.81 -10.44 8.01
C TRP A 95 -6.43 -10.86 9.33
N ASN A 96 -6.87 -12.12 9.47
CA ASN A 96 -7.44 -12.62 10.71
C ASN A 96 -6.42 -12.53 11.87
N ASN A 97 -5.16 -12.91 11.60
CA ASN A 97 -4.09 -12.78 12.61
C ASN A 97 -3.80 -11.30 12.94
N ALA A 98 -3.79 -10.43 11.95
CA ALA A 98 -3.53 -9.00 12.17
C ALA A 98 -4.61 -8.34 13.03
N ILE A 99 -5.89 -8.63 12.79
CA ILE A 99 -6.99 -8.06 13.58
C ILE A 99 -7.11 -8.72 14.96
N ALA A 100 -6.79 -10.01 15.10
CA ALA A 100 -6.76 -10.69 16.39
C ALA A 100 -5.72 -10.07 17.35
N ALA A 101 -4.57 -9.63 16.81
CA ALA A 101 -3.54 -8.89 17.54
C ALA A 101 -3.77 -7.36 17.50
N GLY A 102 -4.86 -6.90 16.88
CA GLY A 102 -5.07 -5.54 16.42
C GLY A 102 -5.28 -4.47 17.50
N ASN A 103 -5.22 -4.80 18.79
CA ASN A 103 -5.42 -3.85 19.89
C ASN A 103 -4.17 -3.60 20.74
N ALA A 104 -3.01 -4.11 20.32
CA ALA A 104 -1.78 -4.04 21.11
C ALA A 104 -1.32 -2.59 21.44
N TYR A 105 -1.81 -1.59 20.70
CA TYR A 105 -1.41 -0.19 20.89
C TYR A 105 -2.59 0.75 21.17
N SER A 106 -3.77 0.21 21.52
CA SER A 106 -5.00 0.97 21.72
C SER A 106 -4.90 2.04 22.82
N THR A 107 -4.04 1.84 23.82
CA THR A 107 -3.79 2.79 24.91
C THR A 107 -2.61 3.73 24.67
N GLN A 108 -1.90 3.61 23.53
CA GLN A 108 -0.69 4.37 23.26
C GLN A 108 -0.92 5.50 22.22
N PHE A 109 -2.09 5.55 21.60
CA PHE A 109 -2.44 6.63 20.70
C PHE A 109 -2.67 7.93 21.47
N VAL A 110 -2.24 9.05 20.89
CA VAL A 110 -2.34 10.38 21.48
C VAL A 110 -3.15 11.31 20.59
N ALA A 111 -3.75 12.36 21.17
CA ALA A 111 -4.54 13.35 20.43
C ALA A 111 -3.77 14.65 20.18
N THR A 112 -2.63 14.85 20.84
CA THR A 112 -1.84 16.08 20.73
C THR A 112 -1.13 16.15 19.38
N PRO A 113 -1.45 17.10 18.48
CA PRO A 113 -0.84 17.21 17.17
C PRO A 113 0.67 17.44 17.22
N THR A 114 1.36 16.90 16.21
CA THR A 114 2.76 17.21 15.93
C THR A 114 2.82 18.02 14.63
N GLU A 115 3.51 19.15 14.68
CA GLU A 115 3.64 20.06 13.54
C GLU A 115 4.55 19.47 12.45
N LYS A 116 4.25 19.82 11.19
CA LYS A 116 5.12 19.47 10.06
C LYS A 116 6.45 20.22 10.15
N ALA A 117 7.50 19.57 9.71
CA ALA A 117 8.79 20.24 9.55
C ALA A 117 8.71 21.37 8.50
N VAL A 118 9.65 22.31 8.57
CA VAL A 118 9.83 23.31 7.51
C VAL A 118 10.22 22.58 6.20
N ALA A 119 9.73 23.10 5.06
CA ALA A 119 10.06 22.53 3.75
C ALA A 119 11.57 22.53 3.50
N GLY A 120 12.09 21.34 3.22
CA GLY A 120 13.50 21.08 2.95
C GLY A 120 13.77 20.80 1.46
N LYS A 121 14.85 20.05 1.22
CA LYS A 121 15.24 19.61 -0.13
C LYS A 121 14.49 18.35 -0.52
N LEU A 122 14.39 18.10 -1.82
CA LEU A 122 13.99 16.81 -2.37
C LEU A 122 15.17 15.83 -2.33
N PRO A 123 14.91 14.51 -2.31
CA PRO A 123 15.96 13.52 -2.51
C PRO A 123 16.68 13.73 -3.84
N VAL A 124 17.93 13.33 -3.88
CA VAL A 124 18.74 13.32 -5.12
C VAL A 124 18.70 11.91 -5.69
N LEU A 125 18.30 11.79 -6.95
CA LEU A 125 18.31 10.53 -7.68
C LEU A 125 19.62 10.39 -8.49
N SER A 126 20.21 9.21 -8.47
CA SER A 126 21.43 8.88 -9.18
C SER A 126 21.20 7.69 -10.13
N THR A 127 20.39 7.90 -11.17
CA THR A 127 20.04 6.84 -12.13
C THR A 127 20.99 6.80 -13.34
N GLY A 128 21.84 7.81 -13.51
CA GLY A 128 22.66 7.96 -14.70
C GLY A 128 21.92 8.52 -15.93
N PHE A 129 20.62 8.74 -15.84
CA PHE A 129 19.79 9.32 -16.91
C PHE A 129 19.49 10.80 -16.67
N THR A 130 19.19 11.51 -17.76
CA THR A 130 18.88 12.94 -17.73
C THR A 130 17.44 13.26 -18.15
N SER A 131 16.77 12.36 -18.91
CA SER A 131 15.37 12.54 -19.26
C SER A 131 14.47 12.07 -18.11
N GLY A 132 13.37 12.78 -17.86
CA GLY A 132 12.40 12.40 -16.81
C GLY A 132 11.77 11.03 -17.05
N GLN A 133 11.56 10.64 -18.31
CA GLN A 133 11.02 9.35 -18.69
C GLN A 133 11.99 8.21 -18.36
N ASP A 134 13.25 8.33 -18.74
CA ASP A 134 14.27 7.30 -18.49
C ASP A 134 14.54 7.15 -16.98
N ILE A 135 14.52 8.27 -16.23
CA ILE A 135 14.63 8.26 -14.77
C ILE A 135 13.43 7.51 -14.16
N LEU A 136 12.21 7.79 -14.62
CA LEU A 136 10.99 7.12 -14.15
C LEU A 136 11.08 5.61 -14.40
N GLU A 137 11.40 5.21 -15.62
CA GLU A 137 11.51 3.80 -16.03
C GLU A 137 12.56 3.05 -15.21
N ALA A 138 13.75 3.61 -15.08
CA ALA A 138 14.84 3.02 -14.28
C ALA A 138 14.44 2.86 -12.80
N ARG A 139 13.82 3.89 -12.21
CA ARG A 139 13.39 3.85 -10.81
C ARG A 139 12.26 2.86 -10.58
N VAL A 140 11.28 2.77 -11.48
CA VAL A 140 10.20 1.79 -11.35
C VAL A 140 10.74 0.36 -11.50
N ALA A 141 11.63 0.11 -12.47
CA ALA A 141 12.26 -1.19 -12.63
C ALA A 141 13.06 -1.61 -11.39
N GLU A 142 13.85 -0.70 -10.80
CA GLU A 142 14.56 -0.91 -9.55
C GLU A 142 13.62 -1.28 -8.40
N LEU A 143 12.54 -0.53 -8.20
CA LEU A 143 11.60 -0.75 -7.12
C LEU A 143 10.82 -2.06 -7.25
N LEU A 144 10.43 -2.43 -8.48
CA LEU A 144 9.77 -3.71 -8.74
C LEU A 144 10.71 -4.89 -8.52
N THR A 145 12.00 -4.75 -8.88
CA THR A 145 13.03 -5.77 -8.65
C THR A 145 13.32 -5.93 -7.15
N ALA A 146 13.42 -4.83 -6.42
CA ALA A 146 13.62 -4.84 -4.96
C ALA A 146 12.41 -5.43 -4.22
N GLY A 147 11.24 -5.35 -4.81
CA GLY A 147 10.01 -5.86 -4.22
C GLY A 147 9.45 -4.97 -3.09
N PHE A 148 8.48 -5.52 -2.35
CA PHE A 148 7.81 -4.78 -1.28
C PHE A 148 8.53 -4.89 0.08
N ASP A 149 9.43 -5.85 0.27
CA ASP A 149 10.10 -6.10 1.55
C ASP A 149 10.87 -4.88 2.09
N PRO A 150 11.67 -4.15 1.30
CA PRO A 150 12.33 -2.93 1.76
C PRO A 150 11.36 -1.77 2.02
N ALA A 151 10.14 -1.84 1.48
CA ALA A 151 9.11 -0.80 1.52
C ALA A 151 8.05 -1.04 2.62
N LYS A 152 8.27 -1.98 3.54
CA LYS A 152 7.35 -2.29 4.63
C LYS A 152 8.03 -2.25 6.00
N VAL A 153 7.24 -2.04 7.04
CA VAL A 153 7.67 -2.10 8.45
C VAL A 153 6.49 -2.61 9.29
N THR A 154 6.75 -3.31 10.38
CA THR A 154 5.71 -3.73 11.31
C THR A 154 5.37 -2.62 12.31
N SER A 155 4.13 -2.59 12.81
CA SER A 155 3.74 -1.70 13.92
C SER A 155 4.66 -1.89 15.13
N ALA A 156 5.01 -3.13 15.45
CA ALA A 156 5.92 -3.45 16.54
C ALA A 156 7.29 -2.76 16.40
N ALA A 157 7.89 -2.78 15.20
CA ALA A 157 9.17 -2.11 14.96
C ALA A 157 9.05 -0.58 15.09
N VAL A 158 7.93 0.00 14.64
CA VAL A 158 7.69 1.45 14.78
C VAL A 158 7.54 1.83 16.25
N PHE A 159 6.72 1.12 17.03
CA PHE A 159 6.52 1.41 18.44
C PHE A 159 7.75 1.12 19.31
N ALA A 160 8.58 0.16 18.93
CA ALA A 160 9.84 -0.10 19.62
C ALA A 160 10.90 1.02 19.42
N GLY A 161 10.74 1.86 18.40
CA GLY A 161 11.69 2.91 18.09
C GLY A 161 11.06 4.12 17.41
N LEU A 162 10.08 4.77 18.06
CA LEU A 162 9.36 5.94 17.50
C LEU A 162 10.31 7.03 17.00
N SER A 163 11.39 7.32 17.75
CA SER A 163 12.38 8.33 17.37
C SER A 163 13.21 7.98 16.14
N ASN A 164 13.23 6.73 15.71
CA ASN A 164 14.00 6.28 14.53
C ASN A 164 13.26 6.61 13.22
N TYR A 165 12.00 7.00 13.28
CA TYR A 165 11.18 7.25 12.11
C TYR A 165 10.61 8.67 12.11
N TYR A 166 10.42 9.22 10.91
CA TYR A 166 9.46 10.27 10.67
C TYR A 166 8.13 9.59 10.38
N ILE A 167 7.18 9.70 11.30
CA ILE A 167 5.94 8.91 11.22
C ILE A 167 4.85 9.73 10.53
N VAL A 168 4.33 9.23 9.44
CA VAL A 168 3.27 9.86 8.64
C VAL A 168 1.93 9.19 8.92
N ASN A 169 1.00 9.93 9.50
CA ASN A 169 -0.41 9.58 9.55
C ASN A 169 -1.06 9.99 8.22
N TYR A 170 -1.48 9.02 7.43
CA TYR A 170 -2.05 9.27 6.11
C TYR A 170 -3.55 8.99 6.09
N TRP A 171 -4.28 9.84 6.79
CA TRP A 171 -5.74 9.85 6.82
C TRP A 171 -6.31 11.27 7.00
N PRO A 172 -7.66 11.48 6.97
CA PRO A 172 -8.26 12.80 7.16
C PRO A 172 -7.88 13.42 8.50
N ALA A 173 -7.70 14.75 8.53
CA ALA A 173 -7.26 15.48 9.71
C ALA A 173 -8.18 15.29 10.94
N ALA A 174 -9.49 15.21 10.75
CA ALA A 174 -10.44 14.98 11.84
C ALA A 174 -10.18 13.68 12.61
N GLN A 175 -9.68 12.63 11.92
CA GLN A 175 -9.39 11.35 12.54
C GLN A 175 -7.98 11.27 13.15
N TYR A 176 -7.13 12.24 12.85
CA TYR A 176 -5.82 12.36 13.47
C TYR A 176 -5.91 12.68 14.96
N THR A 177 -6.90 13.46 15.37
CA THR A 177 -7.15 13.80 16.78
C THR A 177 -8.14 12.87 17.45
N ASP A 178 -9.06 12.25 16.69
CA ASP A 178 -10.02 11.29 17.20
C ASP A 178 -10.22 10.14 16.18
N PRO A 179 -9.71 8.95 16.43
CA PRO A 179 -9.26 8.32 17.69
C PRO A 179 -7.86 8.67 18.17
N GLY A 180 -7.15 9.59 17.54
CA GLY A 180 -5.76 9.88 17.85
C GLY A 180 -4.79 9.20 16.87
N HIS A 181 -3.50 9.30 17.18
CA HIS A 181 -2.42 8.87 16.29
C HIS A 181 -1.24 8.27 17.07
N ILE A 182 -0.33 7.60 16.36
CA ILE A 182 0.94 7.13 16.94
C ILE A 182 1.70 8.35 17.51
N PRO A 183 2.27 8.29 18.73
CA PRO A 183 3.02 9.42 19.31
C PRO A 183 4.10 9.94 18.35
N GLY A 184 4.11 11.26 18.14
CA GLY A 184 5.03 11.92 17.22
C GLY A 184 4.69 11.78 15.74
N ALA A 185 3.59 11.11 15.39
CA ALA A 185 3.13 11.06 13.99
C ALA A 185 2.64 12.43 13.53
N ILE A 186 2.82 12.72 12.25
CA ILE A 186 2.47 13.97 11.60
C ILE A 186 1.40 13.69 10.56
N GLN A 187 0.35 14.51 10.54
CA GLN A 187 -0.79 14.32 9.65
C GLN A 187 -0.48 14.79 8.22
N TYR A 188 -0.80 13.93 7.25
CA TYR A 188 -0.79 14.23 5.81
C TYR A 188 -2.13 13.80 5.20
N THR A 189 -2.85 14.73 4.64
CA THR A 189 -4.16 14.46 4.00
C THR A 189 -3.97 13.65 2.73
N PRO A 190 -4.68 12.50 2.61
CA PRO A 190 -4.57 11.64 1.43
C PRO A 190 -4.86 12.39 0.14
N LYS A 191 -4.01 12.14 -0.88
CA LYS A 191 -4.05 12.73 -2.23
C LYS A 191 -3.76 14.24 -2.30
N GLU A 192 -3.68 14.95 -1.15
CA GLU A 192 -3.46 16.40 -1.10
C GLU A 192 -2.07 16.76 -0.62
N SER A 193 -1.70 16.37 0.59
CA SER A 193 -0.48 16.86 1.23
C SER A 193 0.82 16.51 0.51
N VAL A 194 0.90 15.35 -0.12
CA VAL A 194 2.15 14.87 -0.78
C VAL A 194 2.37 15.39 -2.20
N LYS A 195 1.72 16.49 -2.56
CA LYS A 195 2.00 17.21 -3.79
C LYS A 195 3.24 18.09 -3.64
N LEU A 196 4.01 18.26 -4.72
CA LEU A 196 5.24 19.09 -4.73
C LEU A 196 4.96 20.54 -4.26
N ALA A 197 3.83 21.09 -4.66
CA ALA A 197 3.41 22.45 -4.32
C ALA A 197 2.75 22.58 -2.94
N VAL A 198 2.64 21.48 -2.18
CA VAL A 198 2.00 21.47 -0.86
C VAL A 198 3.06 21.06 0.18
N ASP A 199 3.00 19.84 0.71
CA ASP A 199 3.80 19.41 1.85
C ASP A 199 4.87 18.36 1.52
N LEU A 200 5.06 17.96 0.23
CA LEU A 200 6.03 16.93 -0.12
C LEU A 200 7.44 17.24 0.43
N LYS A 201 7.85 18.51 0.39
CA LYS A 201 9.17 18.96 0.85
C LYS A 201 9.31 19.00 2.37
N THR A 202 8.24 18.81 3.14
CA THR A 202 8.33 18.71 4.60
C THR A 202 8.75 17.31 5.07
N LEU A 203 8.78 16.33 4.14
CA LEU A 203 9.30 15.01 4.41
C LEU A 203 10.83 15.03 4.46
N PRO A 204 11.47 14.38 5.45
CA PRO A 204 12.92 14.35 5.59
C PRO A 204 13.57 13.46 4.53
N THR A 205 14.80 13.80 4.12
CA THR A 205 15.62 13.02 3.21
C THR A 205 16.72 12.21 3.91
N ASP A 206 16.89 12.41 5.19
CA ASP A 206 17.95 11.86 6.04
C ASP A 206 17.42 10.92 7.14
N LYS A 207 16.12 10.64 7.14
CA LYS A 207 15.47 9.80 8.13
C LYS A 207 14.44 8.87 7.48
N PRO A 208 14.34 7.59 7.89
CA PRO A 208 13.30 6.70 7.40
C PRO A 208 11.89 7.22 7.70
N ILE A 209 10.99 7.11 6.72
CA ILE A 209 9.61 7.56 6.84
C ILE A 209 8.71 6.33 7.02
N ALA A 210 8.02 6.22 8.15
CA ALA A 210 7.01 5.20 8.39
C ALA A 210 5.62 5.76 8.10
N VAL A 211 4.98 5.29 7.04
CA VAL A 211 3.64 5.74 6.63
C VAL A 211 2.60 4.74 7.09
N TYR A 212 1.56 5.17 7.79
CA TYR A 212 0.42 4.33 8.09
C TYR A 212 -0.90 4.96 7.64
N CYS A 213 -1.84 4.09 7.28
CA CYS A 213 -3.24 4.43 7.01
C CYS A 213 -4.14 3.43 7.76
N TYR A 214 -5.41 3.29 7.40
CA TYR A 214 -6.30 2.30 8.04
C TYR A 214 -5.85 0.86 7.83
N THR A 215 -5.35 0.51 6.64
CA THR A 215 -5.25 -0.88 6.16
C THR A 215 -3.86 -1.29 5.68
N GLY A 216 -2.90 -0.37 5.63
CA GLY A 216 -1.62 -0.63 4.97
C GLY A 216 -1.68 -0.58 3.43
N GLN A 217 -2.85 -0.61 2.80
CA GLN A 217 -2.98 -0.65 1.33
C GLN A 217 -2.74 0.74 0.71
N THR A 218 -3.39 1.77 1.25
CA THR A 218 -3.21 3.15 0.78
C THR A 218 -1.80 3.67 1.12
N SER A 219 -1.27 3.33 2.30
CA SER A 219 0.11 3.68 2.66
C SER A 219 1.14 2.98 1.77
N ALA A 220 0.90 1.72 1.38
CA ALA A 220 1.77 1.02 0.42
C ALA A 220 1.80 1.73 -0.95
N ALA A 221 0.64 2.20 -1.43
CA ALA A 221 0.58 2.97 -2.67
C ALA A 221 1.31 4.33 -2.57
N LEU A 222 1.18 5.03 -1.43
CA LEU A 222 1.95 6.26 -1.17
C LEU A 222 3.44 5.98 -1.08
N VAL A 223 3.83 4.92 -0.39
CA VAL A 223 5.24 4.52 -0.23
C VAL A 223 5.89 4.22 -1.58
N ALA A 224 5.18 3.58 -2.52
CA ALA A 224 5.67 3.39 -3.88
C ALA A 224 6.05 4.73 -4.55
N TYR A 225 5.18 5.73 -4.44
CA TYR A 225 5.44 7.07 -4.96
C TYR A 225 6.62 7.76 -4.25
N LEU A 226 6.68 7.72 -2.92
CA LEU A 226 7.76 8.34 -2.16
C LEU A 226 9.12 7.68 -2.47
N ARG A 227 9.16 6.35 -2.55
CA ARG A 227 10.37 5.62 -2.93
C ARG A 227 10.81 5.89 -4.36
N LEU A 228 9.86 6.05 -5.28
CA LEU A 228 10.18 6.50 -6.64
C LEU A 228 10.93 7.83 -6.64
N LEU A 229 10.50 8.77 -5.80
CA LEU A 229 11.15 10.07 -5.62
C LEU A 229 12.47 10.02 -4.81
N GLY A 230 12.87 8.87 -4.28
CA GLY A 230 14.12 8.67 -3.55
C GLY A 230 14.03 8.75 -2.03
N TYR A 231 12.84 8.92 -1.45
CA TYR A 231 12.67 8.88 0.02
C TYR A 231 12.81 7.44 0.54
N ASP A 232 13.44 7.24 1.70
CA ASP A 232 13.40 5.96 2.43
C ASP A 232 12.05 5.83 3.16
N ALA A 233 11.01 5.47 2.40
CA ALA A 233 9.67 5.31 2.91
C ALA A 233 9.28 3.84 3.09
N LYS A 234 8.55 3.54 4.17
CA LYS A 234 8.06 2.21 4.54
C LYS A 234 6.58 2.28 4.93
N SER A 235 5.77 1.37 4.41
CA SER A 235 4.36 1.21 4.79
C SER A 235 4.25 0.37 6.05
N VAL A 236 3.51 0.85 7.05
CA VAL A 236 3.20 0.05 8.24
C VAL A 236 2.16 -1.00 7.86
N LEU A 237 2.56 -2.26 8.02
CA LEU A 237 1.74 -3.41 7.63
C LEU A 237 0.40 -3.41 8.38
N PHE A 238 -0.68 -3.72 7.65
CA PHE A 238 -2.06 -3.76 8.12
C PHE A 238 -2.60 -2.42 8.65
N GLY A 239 -1.77 -1.36 8.67
CA GLY A 239 -2.17 -0.06 9.18
C GLY A 239 -2.75 -0.13 10.60
N THR A 240 -3.71 0.73 10.89
CA THR A 240 -4.34 0.76 12.23
C THR A 240 -5.29 -0.41 12.52
N ASN A 241 -5.66 -1.21 11.53
CA ASN A 241 -6.31 -2.51 11.78
C ASN A 241 -5.40 -3.44 12.60
N GLY A 242 -4.08 -3.34 12.47
CA GLY A 242 -3.10 -4.07 13.27
C GLY A 242 -2.67 -3.35 14.56
N MET A 243 -3.37 -2.29 15.00
CA MET A 243 -2.95 -1.45 16.14
C MET A 243 -4.07 -1.12 17.12
N ILE A 244 -5.25 -0.67 16.61
CA ILE A 244 -6.37 -0.14 17.40
C ILE A 244 -7.72 -0.64 16.85
N TYR A 245 -7.81 -1.90 16.50
CA TYR A 245 -8.92 -2.49 15.74
C TYR A 245 -10.30 -2.22 16.33
N ASP A 246 -10.51 -2.50 17.65
CA ASP A 246 -11.80 -2.33 18.29
C ASP A 246 -12.25 -0.87 18.34
N ILE A 247 -11.30 0.06 18.51
CA ILE A 247 -11.57 1.49 18.44
C ILE A 247 -12.05 1.86 17.01
N MET A 248 -11.39 1.32 15.98
CA MET A 248 -11.80 1.56 14.59
C MET A 248 -13.19 1.00 14.30
N VAL A 249 -13.51 -0.19 14.81
CA VAL A 249 -14.86 -0.80 14.68
C VAL A 249 -15.89 0.08 15.35
N GLY A 250 -15.65 0.51 16.59
CA GLY A 250 -16.56 1.38 17.34
C GLY A 250 -16.81 2.74 16.67
N LYS A 251 -15.85 3.23 15.90
CA LYS A 251 -15.96 4.49 15.12
C LYS A 251 -16.38 4.31 13.67
N SER A 252 -16.79 3.11 13.27
CA SER A 252 -17.19 2.76 11.90
C SER A 252 -16.12 3.11 10.85
N MET A 253 -14.86 3.04 11.21
CA MET A 253 -13.73 3.24 10.29
C MET A 253 -13.52 2.01 9.40
N THR A 254 -12.69 2.14 8.36
CA THR A 254 -12.41 1.02 7.44
C THR A 254 -11.63 -0.09 8.14
N THR A 255 -12.32 -1.21 8.40
CA THR A 255 -11.76 -2.40 9.04
C THR A 255 -11.95 -3.64 8.17
N PHE A 256 -11.00 -4.56 8.25
CA PHE A 256 -11.20 -5.93 7.74
C PHE A 256 -12.14 -6.66 8.70
N LYS A 257 -13.14 -7.33 8.18
CA LYS A 257 -14.14 -8.10 8.94
C LYS A 257 -14.71 -9.22 8.08
N GLU A 258 -15.38 -10.17 8.69
CA GLU A 258 -15.98 -11.32 7.99
C GLU A 258 -16.86 -10.90 6.80
N ALA A 259 -17.62 -9.82 6.93
CA ALA A 259 -18.46 -9.28 5.85
C ALA A 259 -17.65 -8.76 4.62
N GLU A 260 -16.35 -8.61 4.72
CA GLU A 260 -15.48 -8.29 3.58
C GLU A 260 -15.04 -9.55 2.82
N ILE A 261 -15.31 -10.75 3.32
CA ILE A 261 -14.99 -12.03 2.70
C ILE A 261 -16.18 -12.50 1.87
N MET A 262 -16.01 -12.56 0.57
CA MET A 262 -17.11 -12.75 -0.37
C MET A 262 -17.47 -14.22 -0.61
N GLY A 263 -16.64 -15.17 -0.18
CA GLY A 263 -16.88 -16.61 -0.36
C GLY A 263 -16.92 -17.06 -1.82
N TYR A 264 -16.21 -16.36 -2.71
CA TYR A 264 -16.19 -16.70 -4.13
C TYR A 264 -15.35 -17.95 -4.40
N GLU A 265 -15.74 -18.69 -5.46
CA GLU A 265 -14.99 -19.83 -5.98
C GLU A 265 -13.60 -19.39 -6.49
N TYR A 266 -12.65 -20.33 -6.45
CA TYR A 266 -11.28 -20.17 -6.93
C TYR A 266 -10.82 -21.48 -7.60
N GLU A 267 -9.81 -21.41 -8.43
CA GLU A 267 -9.18 -22.53 -9.15
C GLU A 267 -7.81 -22.88 -8.58
#